data_0a08e4333c2d0b063a1b33fc8884a274
#
_entry.id   0a08e4333c2d0b063a1b33fc8884a274
#
_cell.length_a   1.000
_cell.length_b   1.000
_cell.length_c   1.000
_cell.angle_alpha   90.00
_cell.angle_beta   90.00
_cell.angle_gamma   90.00
#
_symmetry.space_group_name_H-M   'P 1'
#
loop_
_entity.id
_entity.type
_entity.pdbx_description
1 polymer ?
#
loop_
_entity_poly.entity_id
_entity_poly.type
_entity_poly.pdbx_seq_one_letter_code
_entity_poly.pdbx_strand_id
1 'polypeptide(L)'
;SLELGTDLIAQVGNCDNGFACAYLNNLSWSSPTTPLPTEADPRVVFERLFGDGGPPERRRADLQRNGSILDWMTADMARLRRDLGTVDRTRLGQYLDSVREVERRIQRAEQASANGISMDFSRPTTVPAVWEDHVKLMFDLQVLGLQTDMTRVITFQLARETSNRTYPEI
;
A
#
# COMPACT_ATOMS: atom_id res chain seq x y z
N SER A 1 0.10 -12.67 -5.25
CA SER A 1 -0.23 -12.40 -3.85
C SER A 1 0.24 -11.01 -3.44
N LEU A 2 -0.38 -10.45 -2.44
CA LEU A 2 -0.06 -9.14 -1.88
C LEU A 2 0.39 -9.36 -0.42
N GLU A 3 1.63 -9.01 -0.13
CA GLU A 3 2.25 -9.16 1.19
C GLU A 3 2.32 -7.80 1.86
N LEU A 4 1.61 -7.64 2.98
CA LEU A 4 1.44 -6.38 3.69
C LEU A 4 1.86 -6.49 5.15
N GLY A 5 2.30 -5.38 5.71
CA GLY A 5 2.61 -5.25 7.13
C GLY A 5 2.36 -3.84 7.64
N THR A 6 2.44 -3.65 8.94
CA THR A 6 2.35 -2.32 9.57
C THR A 6 3.68 -1.84 10.13
N ASP A 7 4.65 -2.73 10.25
CA ASP A 7 5.99 -2.42 10.75
C ASP A 7 7.01 -2.40 9.60
N LEU A 8 7.96 -1.47 9.65
CA LEU A 8 9.14 -1.50 8.80
C LEU A 8 10.02 -2.69 9.19
N ILE A 9 10.34 -3.54 8.22
CA ILE A 9 10.90 -4.86 8.48
C ILE A 9 12.33 -4.95 7.94
N ALA A 10 13.27 -5.30 8.82
CA ALA A 10 14.62 -5.67 8.41
C ALA A 10 14.60 -7.04 7.73
N GLN A 11 15.11 -7.12 6.51
CA GLN A 11 15.21 -8.38 5.74
C GLN A 11 16.58 -9.04 5.90
N VAL A 12 17.59 -8.29 6.37
CA VAL A 12 18.99 -8.72 6.45
C VAL A 12 19.47 -8.73 7.89
N GLY A 13 20.31 -9.68 8.24
CA GLY A 13 20.90 -9.84 9.56
C GLY A 13 20.31 -11.00 10.35
N ASN A 14 20.78 -11.16 11.58
CA ASN A 14 20.28 -12.14 12.55
C ASN A 14 19.33 -11.43 13.53
N CYS A 15 18.13 -11.94 13.67
CA CYS A 15 17.10 -11.30 14.50
C CYS A 15 16.94 -12.03 15.84
N ASP A 16 16.70 -13.33 15.86
CA ASP A 16 16.46 -14.06 17.10
C ASP A 16 17.19 -15.44 17.05
N ASN A 17 17.81 -15.81 18.19
CA ASN A 17 18.47 -17.11 18.39
C ASN A 17 19.37 -17.59 17.22
N GLY A 18 19.96 -16.63 16.46
CA GLY A 18 20.80 -16.92 15.31
C GLY A 18 20.05 -17.16 13.99
N PHE A 19 18.73 -17.07 13.96
CA PHE A 19 17.96 -17.12 12.72
C PHE A 19 18.03 -15.80 11.95
N ALA A 20 18.09 -15.91 10.62
CA ALA A 20 18.05 -14.74 9.76
C ALA A 20 16.71 -13.99 9.89
N CYS A 21 16.75 -12.65 9.85
CA CYS A 21 15.58 -11.77 9.96
C CYS A 21 14.49 -12.11 8.93
N ALA A 22 14.86 -12.64 7.78
CA ALA A 22 13.91 -13.08 6.75
C ALA A 22 12.92 -14.12 7.25
N TYR A 23 13.31 -15.01 8.15
CA TYR A 23 12.39 -16.05 8.70
C TYR A 23 11.41 -15.47 9.71
N LEU A 24 11.80 -14.45 10.43
CA LEU A 24 10.95 -13.80 11.43
C LEU A 24 9.94 -12.83 10.80
N ASN A 25 10.34 -12.22 9.70
CA ASN A 25 9.68 -11.03 9.15
C ASN A 25 8.88 -11.30 7.87
N ASN A 26 8.81 -12.55 7.39
CA ASN A 26 8.05 -12.88 6.18
C ASN A 26 7.11 -14.04 6.41
N LEU A 27 5.84 -13.85 6.07
CA LEU A 27 4.81 -14.89 6.12
C LEU A 27 4.73 -15.70 4.83
N SER A 28 5.06 -15.09 3.71
CA SER A 28 4.93 -15.67 2.38
C SER A 28 6.28 -15.92 1.75
N TRP A 29 6.38 -17.01 1.00
CA TRP A 29 7.59 -17.44 0.32
C TRP A 29 7.26 -17.93 -1.08
N SER A 30 8.02 -17.50 -2.08
CA SER A 30 7.89 -17.99 -3.46
C SER A 30 8.57 -19.34 -3.69
N SER A 31 9.56 -19.66 -2.84
CA SER A 31 10.27 -20.94 -2.80
C SER A 31 10.77 -21.18 -1.37
N PRO A 32 11.30 -22.38 -1.02
CA PRO A 32 11.85 -22.65 0.32
C PRO A 32 12.95 -21.67 0.77
N THR A 33 13.56 -20.95 -0.15
CA THR A 33 14.69 -20.04 0.14
C THR A 33 14.44 -18.59 -0.32
N THR A 34 13.27 -18.28 -0.89
CA THR A 34 12.99 -16.95 -1.45
C THR A 34 11.78 -16.33 -0.73
N PRO A 35 12.00 -15.47 0.26
CA PRO A 35 10.93 -14.78 0.95
C PRO A 35 10.25 -13.76 0.03
N LEU A 36 8.98 -13.48 0.31
CA LEU A 36 8.23 -12.38 -0.27
C LEU A 36 8.10 -11.28 0.80
N PRO A 37 8.89 -10.20 0.70
CA PRO A 37 8.89 -9.15 1.70
C PRO A 37 7.54 -8.46 1.83
N THR A 38 7.14 -8.17 3.06
CA THR A 38 5.94 -7.38 3.34
C THR A 38 6.18 -5.90 3.03
N GLU A 39 5.16 -5.23 2.50
CA GLU A 39 5.15 -3.80 2.26
C GLU A 39 4.31 -3.09 3.33
N ALA A 40 4.86 -2.08 3.96
CA ALA A 40 4.20 -1.30 5.00
C ALA A 40 3.82 0.11 4.54
N ASP A 41 4.34 0.57 3.41
CA ASP A 41 4.05 1.91 2.88
C ASP A 41 2.78 1.89 2.02
N PRO A 42 1.67 2.55 2.45
CA PRO A 42 0.42 2.56 1.72
C PRO A 42 0.55 3.13 0.30
N ARG A 43 1.46 4.09 0.08
CA ARG A 43 1.70 4.64 -1.27
C ARG A 43 2.28 3.59 -2.19
N VAL A 44 3.26 2.83 -1.71
CA VAL A 44 3.89 1.76 -2.52
C VAL A 44 2.88 0.66 -2.83
N VAL A 45 2.03 0.30 -1.85
CA VAL A 45 0.94 -0.67 -2.06
C VAL A 45 -0.05 -0.16 -3.11
N PHE A 46 -0.48 1.11 -3.00
CA PHE A 46 -1.39 1.72 -3.95
C PHE A 46 -0.81 1.75 -5.37
N GLU A 47 0.46 2.16 -5.51
CA GLU A 47 1.15 2.17 -6.80
C GLU A 47 1.34 0.76 -7.38
N ARG A 48 1.53 -0.26 -6.51
CA ARG A 48 1.63 -1.66 -6.93
C ARG A 48 0.30 -2.19 -7.45
N LEU A 49 -0.81 -1.78 -6.85
CA LEU A 49 -2.16 -2.19 -7.25
C LEU A 49 -2.66 -1.45 -8.50
N PHE A 50 -2.45 -0.15 -8.58
CA PHE A 50 -3.10 0.72 -9.57
C PHE A 50 -2.12 1.41 -10.53
N GLY A 51 -0.82 1.28 -10.31
CA GLY A 51 0.21 1.83 -11.20
C GLY A 51 0.34 1.03 -12.49
N ASP A 52 1.03 1.61 -13.45
CA ASP A 52 1.27 1.02 -14.78
C ASP A 52 2.31 -0.13 -14.79
N GLY A 53 2.81 -0.53 -13.62
CA GLY A 53 3.84 -1.57 -13.49
C GLY A 53 5.25 -1.16 -13.91
N GLY A 54 5.47 0.10 -14.27
CA GLY A 54 6.77 0.65 -14.65
C GLY A 54 7.78 0.70 -13.50
N PRO A 55 9.08 0.96 -13.80
CA PRO A 55 10.11 1.13 -12.76
C PRO A 55 9.73 2.23 -11.75
N PRO A 56 10.12 2.13 -10.48
CA PRO A 56 9.75 3.10 -9.43
C PRO A 56 10.10 4.56 -9.76
N GLU A 57 11.20 4.76 -10.47
CA GLU A 57 11.66 6.09 -10.91
C GLU A 57 10.72 6.71 -11.96
N ARG A 58 10.29 5.90 -12.92
CA ARG A 58 9.34 6.32 -13.95
C ARG A 58 7.97 6.62 -13.33
N ARG A 59 7.48 5.76 -12.45
CA ARG A 59 6.22 5.97 -11.72
C ARG A 59 6.21 7.29 -10.94
N ARG A 60 7.32 7.61 -10.24
CA ARG A 60 7.47 8.89 -9.53
C ARG A 60 7.46 10.09 -10.47
N ALA A 61 8.16 9.99 -11.61
CA ALA A 61 8.18 11.07 -12.60
C ALA A 61 6.79 11.29 -13.22
N ASP A 62 6.02 10.22 -13.41
CA ASP A 62 4.67 10.29 -13.95
C ASP A 62 3.66 10.82 -12.92
N LEU A 63 3.79 10.44 -11.65
CA LEU A 63 3.01 11.00 -10.54
C LEU A 63 3.27 12.50 -10.35
N GLN A 64 4.52 12.93 -10.43
CA GLN A 64 4.86 14.35 -10.37
C GLN A 64 4.30 15.15 -11.56
N ARG A 65 4.23 14.55 -12.75
CA ARG A 65 3.67 15.16 -13.95
C ARG A 65 2.15 15.19 -13.97
N ASN A 66 1.51 14.11 -13.53
CA ASN A 66 0.07 13.90 -13.72
C ASN A 66 -0.75 14.15 -12.45
N GLY A 67 -0.10 14.40 -11.32
CA GLY A 67 -0.73 14.73 -10.03
C GLY A 67 -1.55 13.60 -9.39
N SER A 68 -2.04 12.64 -10.15
CA SER A 68 -2.89 11.54 -9.68
C SER A 68 -2.81 10.34 -10.63
N ILE A 69 -2.78 9.14 -10.08
CA ILE A 69 -2.90 7.88 -10.85
C ILE A 69 -4.25 7.80 -11.54
N LEU A 70 -5.31 8.29 -10.89
CA LEU A 70 -6.67 8.28 -11.44
C LEU A 70 -6.84 9.22 -12.62
N ASP A 71 -6.12 10.34 -12.66
CA ASP A 71 -6.19 11.26 -13.79
C ASP A 71 -5.67 10.62 -15.08
N TRP A 72 -4.65 9.79 -14.97
CA TRP A 72 -4.14 9.00 -16.09
C TRP A 72 -5.14 7.94 -16.56
N MET A 73 -5.84 7.26 -15.64
CA MET A 73 -6.85 6.25 -15.96
C MET A 73 -8.17 6.84 -16.49
N THR A 74 -8.40 8.14 -16.33
CA THR A 74 -9.71 8.77 -16.58
C THR A 74 -10.18 8.61 -18.03
N ALA A 75 -9.27 8.64 -19.00
CA ALA A 75 -9.63 8.49 -20.41
C ALA A 75 -10.15 7.08 -20.74
N ASP A 76 -9.50 6.05 -20.22
CA ASP A 76 -9.90 4.65 -20.43
C ASP A 76 -11.17 4.31 -19.67
N MET A 77 -11.32 4.83 -18.44
CA MET A 77 -12.54 4.68 -17.66
C MET A 77 -13.74 5.38 -18.29
N ALA A 78 -13.53 6.54 -18.91
CA ALA A 78 -14.58 7.23 -19.65
C ALA A 78 -15.03 6.46 -20.88
N ARG A 79 -14.13 5.72 -21.52
CA ARG A 79 -14.44 4.84 -22.65
C ARG A 79 -15.25 3.63 -22.16
N LEU A 80 -14.76 2.91 -21.13
CA LEU A 80 -15.44 1.78 -20.52
C LEU A 80 -16.86 2.14 -20.07
N ARG A 81 -17.03 3.30 -19.45
CA ARG A 81 -18.31 3.78 -18.95
C ARG A 81 -19.39 3.94 -20.02
N ARG A 82 -19.01 4.19 -21.28
CA ARG A 82 -19.97 4.31 -22.41
C ARG A 82 -20.58 2.97 -22.79
N ASP A 83 -19.83 1.90 -22.64
CA ASP A 83 -20.22 0.55 -23.06
C ASP A 83 -20.96 -0.25 -21.98
N LEU A 84 -21.00 0.27 -20.75
CA LEU A 84 -21.66 -0.38 -19.60
C LEU A 84 -23.14 -0.05 -19.49
N GLY A 85 -23.92 -1.01 -18.96
CA GLY A 85 -25.31 -0.81 -18.54
C GLY A 85 -25.41 0.11 -17.30
N THR A 86 -26.63 0.53 -16.96
CA THR A 86 -26.86 1.50 -15.85
C THR A 86 -26.38 0.99 -14.50
N VAL A 87 -26.59 -0.29 -14.19
CA VAL A 87 -26.16 -0.90 -12.92
C VAL A 87 -24.65 -0.92 -12.80
N ASP A 88 -23.96 -1.33 -13.86
CA ASP A 88 -22.51 -1.43 -13.88
C ASP A 88 -21.83 -0.06 -13.90
N ARG A 89 -22.45 0.94 -14.54
CA ARG A 89 -22.01 2.34 -14.43
C ARG A 89 -22.05 2.85 -12.99
N THR A 90 -23.08 2.51 -12.24
CA THR A 90 -23.20 2.89 -10.84
C THR A 90 -22.12 2.21 -10.00
N ARG A 91 -21.90 0.91 -10.19
CA ARG A 91 -20.86 0.16 -9.50
C ARG A 91 -19.45 0.69 -9.81
N LEU A 92 -19.18 0.95 -11.09
CA LEU A 92 -17.91 1.57 -11.51
C LEU A 92 -17.71 2.94 -10.87
N GLY A 93 -18.77 3.77 -10.79
CA GLY A 93 -18.72 5.06 -10.11
C GLY A 93 -18.35 4.93 -8.63
N GLN A 94 -19.04 4.07 -7.90
CA GLN A 94 -18.77 3.80 -6.48
C GLN A 94 -17.33 3.29 -6.25
N TYR A 95 -16.87 2.41 -7.12
CA TYR A 95 -15.50 1.92 -7.08
C TYR A 95 -14.48 3.06 -7.27
N LEU A 96 -14.65 3.89 -8.29
CA LEU A 96 -13.75 5.03 -8.55
C LEU A 96 -13.75 6.04 -7.40
N ASP A 97 -14.88 6.27 -6.76
CA ASP A 97 -14.98 7.14 -5.59
C ASP A 97 -14.22 6.56 -4.39
N SER A 98 -14.26 5.23 -4.19
CA SER A 98 -13.48 4.54 -3.16
C SER A 98 -11.98 4.66 -3.41
N VAL A 99 -11.52 4.45 -4.66
CA VAL A 99 -10.10 4.60 -5.04
C VAL A 99 -9.63 6.05 -4.80
N ARG A 100 -10.42 7.05 -5.17
CA ARG A 100 -10.11 8.46 -4.94
C ARG A 100 -10.00 8.81 -3.45
N GLU A 101 -10.85 8.22 -2.63
CA GLU A 101 -10.78 8.47 -1.18
C GLU A 101 -9.50 7.90 -0.58
N VAL A 102 -9.11 6.68 -0.97
CA VAL A 102 -7.84 6.08 -0.54
C VAL A 102 -6.65 6.94 -1.00
N GLU A 103 -6.63 7.35 -2.27
CA GLU A 103 -5.57 8.21 -2.81
C GLU A 103 -5.46 9.52 -2.02
N ARG A 104 -6.58 10.19 -1.72
CA ARG A 104 -6.59 11.41 -0.90
C ARG A 104 -6.05 11.19 0.51
N ARG A 105 -6.33 10.06 1.13
CA ARG A 105 -5.81 9.72 2.47
C ARG A 105 -4.30 9.50 2.43
N ILE A 106 -3.80 8.83 1.39
CA ILE A 106 -2.35 8.66 1.15
C ILE A 106 -1.69 10.04 0.97
N GLN A 107 -2.25 10.92 0.13
CA GLN A 107 -1.71 12.26 -0.10
C GLN A 107 -1.69 13.12 1.18
N ARG A 108 -2.72 13.02 2.03
CA ARG A 108 -2.73 13.71 3.33
C ARG A 108 -1.64 13.20 4.26
N ALA A 109 -1.40 11.89 4.31
CA ALA A 109 -0.33 11.30 5.10
C ALA A 109 1.06 11.74 4.62
N GLU A 110 1.26 11.81 3.30
CA GLU A 110 2.48 12.36 2.69
C GLU A 110 2.72 13.82 3.09
N GLN A 111 1.68 14.65 2.97
CA GLN A 111 1.78 16.07 3.33
C GLN A 111 2.05 16.27 4.81
N ALA A 112 1.41 15.49 5.68
CA ALA A 112 1.66 15.52 7.12
C ALA A 112 3.10 15.12 7.46
N SER A 113 3.63 14.10 6.79
CA SER A 113 5.03 13.66 6.95
C SER A 113 6.03 14.68 6.43
N ALA A 114 5.72 15.35 5.33
CA ALA A 114 6.59 16.40 4.76
C ALA A 114 6.64 17.68 5.63
N ASN A 115 5.55 18.00 6.34
CA ASN A 115 5.47 19.17 7.22
C ASN A 115 6.04 18.90 8.64
N GLY A 116 6.25 17.66 8.99
CA GLY A 116 6.96 17.28 10.23
C GLY A 116 8.46 17.53 10.07
N ILE A 117 8.99 18.51 10.80
CA ILE A 117 10.42 18.82 10.81
C ILE A 117 11.18 17.63 11.44
N SER A 118 11.50 16.65 10.63
CA SER A 118 12.47 15.62 10.98
C SER A 118 13.74 15.88 10.20
N MET A 119 14.77 16.30 10.90
CA MET A 119 16.13 16.46 10.37
C MET A 119 16.83 15.10 10.17
N ASP A 120 16.09 14.05 9.90
CA ASP A 120 16.66 12.77 9.56
C ASP A 120 16.53 12.55 8.06
N PHE A 121 17.62 12.17 7.40
CA PHE A 121 17.71 11.89 5.96
C PHE A 121 16.86 10.68 5.52
N SER A 122 15.88 10.29 6.30
CA SER A 122 14.93 9.25 5.99
C SER A 122 13.84 9.81 5.05
N ARG A 123 13.63 9.09 3.98
CA ARG A 123 12.58 9.26 2.97
C ARG A 123 11.24 9.61 3.65
N PRO A 124 10.51 10.64 3.20
CA PRO A 124 9.18 10.91 3.75
C PRO A 124 8.34 9.65 3.62
N THR A 125 7.94 9.10 4.77
CA THR A 125 7.09 7.92 4.82
C THR A 125 5.66 8.35 4.57
N THR A 126 4.94 7.65 3.71
CA THR A 126 3.51 7.83 3.48
C THR A 126 2.67 7.12 4.54
N VAL A 127 3.34 6.60 5.56
CA VAL A 127 2.72 5.90 6.69
C VAL A 127 2.08 6.93 7.63
N PRO A 128 0.78 6.84 7.90
CA PRO A 128 0.11 7.67 8.89
C PRO A 128 0.79 7.59 10.26
N ALA A 129 0.87 8.73 10.98
CA ALA A 129 1.49 8.77 12.31
C ALA A 129 0.65 8.00 13.36
N VAL A 130 -0.67 7.95 13.18
CA VAL A 130 -1.60 7.19 14.01
C VAL A 130 -1.71 5.78 13.46
N TRP A 131 -1.41 4.78 14.27
CA TRP A 131 -1.37 3.38 13.83
C TRP A 131 -2.73 2.87 13.33
N GLU A 132 -3.82 3.23 13.99
CA GLU A 132 -5.17 2.85 13.60
C GLU A 132 -5.52 3.37 12.19
N ASP A 133 -5.10 4.59 11.87
CA ASP A 133 -5.31 5.17 10.53
C ASP A 133 -4.48 4.44 9.48
N HIS A 134 -3.26 4.03 9.83
CA HIS A 134 -2.43 3.20 8.98
C HIS A 134 -3.08 1.84 8.70
N VAL A 135 -3.52 1.14 9.76
CA VAL A 135 -4.19 -0.17 9.63
C VAL A 135 -5.46 -0.06 8.80
N LYS A 136 -6.31 0.93 9.07
CA LYS A 136 -7.53 1.17 8.27
C LYS A 136 -7.23 1.41 6.80
N LEU A 137 -6.21 2.22 6.51
CA LEU A 137 -5.78 2.50 5.13
C LEU A 137 -5.28 1.24 4.43
N MET A 138 -4.50 0.39 5.13
CA MET A 138 -4.02 -0.88 4.59
C MET A 138 -5.17 -1.87 4.35
N PHE A 139 -6.20 -1.92 5.21
CA PHE A 139 -7.40 -2.72 4.96
C PHE A 139 -8.20 -2.22 3.76
N ASP A 140 -8.36 -0.91 3.60
CA ASP A 140 -9.06 -0.34 2.44
C ASP A 140 -8.36 -0.70 1.12
N LEU A 141 -7.01 -0.69 1.10
CA LEU A 141 -6.22 -1.14 -0.05
C LEU A 141 -6.43 -2.64 -0.36
N GLN A 142 -6.55 -3.48 0.69
CA GLN A 142 -6.85 -4.90 0.51
C GLN A 142 -8.24 -5.11 -0.10
N VAL A 143 -9.25 -4.40 0.43
CA VAL A 143 -10.63 -4.46 -0.10
C VAL A 143 -10.66 -4.05 -1.57
N LEU A 144 -9.98 -2.96 -1.93
CA LEU A 144 -9.90 -2.51 -3.32
C LEU A 144 -9.20 -3.55 -4.21
N GLY A 145 -8.09 -4.15 -3.75
CA GLY A 145 -7.37 -5.17 -4.48
C GLY A 145 -8.18 -6.44 -4.73
N LEU A 146 -9.01 -6.86 -3.75
CA LEU A 146 -9.93 -7.99 -3.89
C LEU A 146 -11.14 -7.66 -4.79
N GLN A 147 -11.73 -6.48 -4.66
CA GLN A 147 -12.86 -6.05 -5.48
C GLN A 147 -12.55 -5.97 -6.96
N THR A 148 -11.30 -5.66 -7.30
CA THR A 148 -10.82 -5.56 -8.69
C THR A 148 -10.24 -6.86 -9.25
N ASP A 149 -10.23 -7.93 -8.44
CA ASP A 149 -9.61 -9.22 -8.80
C ASP A 149 -8.11 -9.10 -9.17
N MET A 150 -7.44 -8.06 -8.69
CA MET A 150 -6.00 -7.87 -8.89
C MET A 150 -5.19 -8.86 -8.07
N THR A 151 -5.73 -9.31 -6.95
CA THR A 151 -5.18 -10.38 -6.13
C THR A 151 -6.30 -11.16 -5.44
N ARG A 152 -6.07 -12.45 -5.19
CA ARG A 152 -6.96 -13.34 -4.43
C ARG A 152 -6.29 -13.88 -3.18
N VAL A 153 -5.01 -13.57 -3.00
CA VAL A 153 -4.22 -14.01 -1.85
C VAL A 153 -3.53 -12.80 -1.25
N ILE A 154 -3.83 -12.53 0.01
CA ILE A 154 -3.23 -11.44 0.79
C ILE A 154 -2.71 -12.04 2.09
N THR A 155 -1.49 -11.67 2.47
CA THR A 155 -0.97 -11.83 3.83
C THR A 155 -0.80 -10.47 4.46
N PHE A 156 -1.28 -10.32 5.69
CA PHE A 156 -1.20 -9.06 6.41
C PHE A 156 -0.67 -9.26 7.82
N GLN A 157 0.53 -8.76 8.07
CA GLN A 157 1.20 -8.80 9.36
C GLN A 157 0.89 -7.52 10.14
N LEU A 158 -0.08 -7.59 11.06
CA LEU A 158 -0.48 -6.46 11.91
C LEU A 158 0.59 -6.02 12.90
N ALA A 159 1.39 -6.96 13.37
CA ALA A 159 2.56 -6.71 14.18
C ALA A 159 3.57 -7.83 13.92
N ARG A 160 4.84 -7.51 13.94
CA ARG A 160 5.89 -8.53 13.95
C ARG A 160 6.05 -9.11 15.36
N GLU A 161 6.62 -10.29 15.46
CA GLU A 161 6.81 -11.01 16.74
C GLU A 161 7.65 -10.21 17.76
N THR A 162 8.61 -9.41 17.26
CA THR A 162 9.46 -8.53 18.07
C THR A 162 9.02 -7.07 18.03
N SER A 163 7.75 -6.79 17.82
CA SER A 163 7.22 -5.42 17.84
C SER A 163 7.28 -4.85 19.26
N ASN A 164 7.85 -3.65 19.38
CA ASN A 164 7.85 -2.88 20.63
C ASN A 164 6.66 -1.90 20.72
N ARG A 165 5.68 -2.06 19.85
CA ARG A 165 4.50 -1.20 19.85
C ARG A 165 3.68 -1.43 21.12
N THR A 166 3.34 -0.34 21.79
CA THR A 166 2.39 -0.35 22.91
C THR A 166 0.99 -0.05 22.38
N TYR A 167 0.01 -0.72 22.93
CA TYR A 167 -1.41 -0.53 22.64
C TYR A 167 -2.08 0.00 23.91
N PRO A 168 -2.12 1.35 24.10
CA PRO A 168 -2.60 1.95 25.35
C PRO A 168 -4.11 1.75 25.59
N GLU A 169 -4.84 1.28 24.57
CA GLU A 169 -6.30 1.07 24.63
C GLU A 169 -6.70 -0.38 24.96
N ILE A 170 -5.72 -1.28 25.09
CA ILE A 170 -5.88 -2.67 25.52
C ILE A 170 -5.23 -2.82 26.89
#